data_bac926e5969053375e51b0fdd214f8dc
#
_entry.id   bac926e5969053375e51b0fdd214f8dc
#
_cell.length_a   1.000
_cell.length_b   1.000
_cell.length_c   1.000
_cell.angle_alpha   90.00
_cell.angle_beta   90.00
_cell.angle_gamma   90.00
#
_symmetry.space_group_name_H-M   'P 1'
#
loop_
_entity.id
_entity.type
_entity.pdbx_description
1 polymer ?
#
loop_
_entity_poly.entity_id
_entity_poly.type
_entity_poly.pdbx_seq_one_letter_code
_entity_poly.pdbx_strand_id
1 'polypeptide(L)'
;YEDFSSEFVAPEERDVSFIVLSTDDIAAKINLSDEDIEAYYNENLNQFETPETRNVLQMVFDSQEEADKANAALKEGKDFYAVAKELAKQDREATNLGFVSQDMLIADMSEAVFKAKKGAVVGPVKSEMGWHIMKVSDIKAGSKMDKKQARAKIVSILKKDRAYDEAYEISAQIEDKIGAGAGLSDIAKEMNVKIYDVQGLTEDGKARKEPAAYAALLKSNDFVDTAFSYNV
;
A
#
# COMPACT_ATOMS: atom_id res chain seq x y z
N TYR A 1 7.09 62.75 3.74
CA TYR A 1 7.17 61.85 4.91
C TYR A 1 5.86 61.07 5.06
N GLU A 2 4.72 61.72 4.88
CA GLU A 2 3.41 61.06 4.97
C GLU A 2 3.11 60.12 3.78
N ASP A 3 3.59 60.47 2.58
CA ASP A 3 3.34 59.68 1.34
C ASP A 3 4.18 58.38 1.26
N PHE A 4 5.20 58.18 2.10
CA PHE A 4 6.08 57.00 2.10
C PHE A 4 6.12 56.30 3.47
N SER A 5 5.18 56.60 4.36
CA SER A 5 5.17 56.02 5.72
C SER A 5 5.08 54.51 5.72
N SER A 6 4.42 53.90 4.72
CA SER A 6 4.32 52.46 4.57
C SER A 6 5.64 51.76 4.17
N GLU A 7 6.61 52.49 3.60
CA GLU A 7 7.93 51.95 3.22
C GLU A 7 8.90 51.89 4.43
N PHE A 8 8.52 52.48 5.57
CA PHE A 8 9.34 52.51 6.79
C PHE A 8 8.76 51.69 7.94
N VAL A 9 7.76 50.88 7.68
CA VAL A 9 7.20 49.97 8.69
C VAL A 9 8.05 48.70 8.68
N ALA A 10 8.72 48.41 9.80
CA ALA A 10 9.37 47.09 9.97
C ALA A 10 8.29 45.99 9.95
N PRO A 11 8.54 44.88 9.28
CA PRO A 11 7.60 43.76 9.31
C PRO A 11 7.40 43.28 10.76
N GLU A 12 6.20 42.78 11.06
CA GLU A 12 5.93 42.16 12.33
C GLU A 12 6.85 40.93 12.48
N GLU A 13 7.52 40.82 13.61
CA GLU A 13 8.38 39.69 13.95
C GLU A 13 7.84 38.99 15.20
N ARG A 14 7.84 37.66 15.21
CA ARG A 14 7.43 36.84 16.35
C ARG A 14 8.52 35.88 16.77
N ASP A 15 8.72 35.75 18.07
CA ASP A 15 9.50 34.66 18.65
C ASP A 15 8.53 33.48 18.92
N VAL A 16 8.83 32.33 18.34
CA VAL A 16 7.93 31.16 18.36
C VAL A 16 8.67 29.97 18.93
N SER A 17 8.03 29.30 19.90
CA SER A 17 8.50 28.00 20.42
C SER A 17 7.54 26.90 19.99
N PHE A 18 8.08 25.77 19.53
CA PHE A 18 7.28 24.64 19.06
C PHE A 18 7.91 23.29 19.41
N ILE A 19 7.08 22.26 19.44
CA ILE A 19 7.48 20.86 19.60
C ILE A 19 7.26 20.15 18.26
N VAL A 20 8.18 19.28 17.88
CA VAL A 20 8.03 18.38 16.73
C VAL A 20 7.99 16.95 17.22
N LEU A 21 6.94 16.21 16.89
CA LEU A 21 6.82 14.79 17.09
C LEU A 21 7.29 14.08 15.80
N SER A 22 8.54 13.62 15.81
CA SER A 22 9.12 12.89 14.69
C SER A 22 8.73 11.41 14.79
N THR A 23 7.92 10.94 13.85
CA THR A 23 7.57 9.51 13.77
C THR A 23 8.78 8.62 13.54
N ASP A 24 9.85 9.12 12.88
CA ASP A 24 11.09 8.37 12.70
C ASP A 24 11.85 8.21 14.03
N ASP A 25 11.90 9.26 14.86
CA ASP A 25 12.54 9.21 16.17
C ASP A 25 11.77 8.31 17.14
N ILE A 26 10.45 8.30 17.05
CA ILE A 26 9.59 7.40 17.82
C ILE A 26 9.79 5.97 17.34
N ALA A 27 9.73 5.71 16.02
CA ALA A 27 9.93 4.39 15.43
C ALA A 27 11.28 3.77 15.81
N ALA A 28 12.33 4.60 15.92
CA ALA A 28 13.65 4.15 16.33
C ALA A 28 13.66 3.53 17.75
N LYS A 29 12.78 4.00 18.64
CA LYS A 29 12.68 3.54 20.04
C LYS A 29 11.76 2.34 20.21
N ILE A 30 10.89 2.05 19.24
CA ILE A 30 9.93 0.95 19.30
C ILE A 30 10.67 -0.38 19.21
N ASN A 31 10.44 -1.24 20.19
CA ASN A 31 10.88 -2.63 20.18
C ASN A 31 9.71 -3.53 19.77
N LEU A 32 9.98 -4.43 18.83
CA LEU A 32 9.02 -5.43 18.37
C LEU A 32 9.46 -6.80 18.85
N SER A 33 8.52 -7.59 19.35
CA SER A 33 8.77 -8.99 19.67
C SER A 33 8.79 -9.87 18.40
N ASP A 34 9.32 -11.06 18.50
CA ASP A 34 9.24 -12.05 17.41
C ASP A 34 7.80 -12.49 17.18
N GLU A 35 7.00 -12.54 18.26
CA GLU A 35 5.57 -12.84 18.19
C GLU A 35 4.78 -11.79 17.38
N ASP A 36 5.05 -10.48 17.59
CA ASP A 36 4.41 -9.41 16.79
C ASP A 36 4.68 -9.60 15.29
N ILE A 37 5.92 -9.94 14.95
CA ILE A 37 6.35 -10.09 13.56
C ILE A 37 5.74 -11.34 12.93
N GLU A 38 5.67 -12.44 13.69
CA GLU A 38 5.09 -13.68 13.22
C GLU A 38 3.56 -13.59 13.06
N ALA A 39 2.90 -12.93 14.02
CA ALA A 39 1.46 -12.64 13.93
C ALA A 39 1.13 -11.84 12.68
N TYR A 40 1.84 -10.71 12.45
CA TYR A 40 1.65 -9.89 11.27
C TYR A 40 1.89 -10.68 9.97
N TYR A 41 2.95 -11.50 9.93
CA TYR A 41 3.25 -12.33 8.76
C TYR A 41 2.10 -13.29 8.45
N ASN A 42 1.59 -13.98 9.47
CA ASN A 42 0.52 -14.98 9.30
C ASN A 42 -0.81 -14.34 8.89
N GLU A 43 -1.12 -13.16 9.41
CA GLU A 43 -2.33 -12.41 9.07
C GLU A 43 -2.27 -11.79 7.67
N ASN A 44 -1.07 -11.56 7.13
CA ASN A 44 -0.84 -10.84 5.89
C ASN A 44 -0.07 -11.65 4.83
N LEU A 45 -0.24 -12.96 4.78
CA LEU A 45 0.49 -13.86 3.87
C LEU A 45 0.46 -13.39 2.41
N ASN A 46 -0.66 -12.85 1.96
CA ASN A 46 -0.84 -12.32 0.60
C ASN A 46 0.11 -11.18 0.23
N GLN A 47 0.67 -10.46 1.21
CA GLN A 47 1.67 -9.41 0.98
C GLN A 47 3.09 -9.97 0.77
N PHE A 48 3.32 -11.22 1.15
CA PHE A 48 4.63 -11.88 1.14
C PHE A 48 4.72 -13.07 0.18
N GLU A 49 3.59 -13.48 -0.38
CA GLU A 49 3.48 -14.57 -1.33
C GLU A 49 2.76 -14.09 -2.59
N THR A 50 3.33 -14.41 -3.74
CA THR A 50 2.66 -14.24 -5.02
C THR A 50 2.17 -15.62 -5.46
N PRO A 51 0.87 -15.82 -5.68
CA PRO A 51 0.37 -17.12 -6.10
C PRO A 51 0.89 -17.50 -7.50
N GLU A 52 0.99 -18.81 -7.75
CA GLU A 52 1.16 -19.31 -9.11
C GLU A 52 -0.03 -18.87 -9.97
N THR A 53 0.24 -18.36 -11.16
CA THR A 53 -0.80 -18.03 -12.14
C THR A 53 -0.56 -18.75 -13.44
N ARG A 54 -1.66 -19.12 -14.11
CA ARG A 54 -1.63 -19.82 -15.39
C ARG A 54 -2.39 -19.04 -16.45
N ASN A 55 -1.79 -18.88 -17.60
CA ASN A 55 -2.49 -18.30 -18.74
C ASN A 55 -3.35 -19.40 -19.37
N VAL A 56 -4.66 -19.22 -19.28
CA VAL A 56 -5.64 -20.26 -19.63
C VAL A 56 -6.46 -19.80 -20.83
N LEU A 57 -6.52 -20.66 -21.82
CA LEU A 57 -7.51 -20.58 -22.90
C LEU A 57 -8.65 -21.54 -22.57
N GLN A 58 -9.89 -21.14 -22.85
CA GLN A 58 -11.10 -21.88 -22.53
C GLN A 58 -12.06 -21.93 -23.70
N MET A 59 -12.68 -23.07 -23.93
CA MET A 59 -13.89 -23.23 -24.74
C MET A 59 -15.01 -23.76 -23.86
N VAL A 60 -16.23 -23.28 -24.11
CA VAL A 60 -17.45 -23.74 -23.42
C VAL A 60 -18.44 -24.28 -24.42
N PHE A 61 -19.04 -25.40 -24.07
CA PHE A 61 -20.01 -26.14 -24.90
C PHE A 61 -21.27 -26.47 -24.08
N ASP A 62 -22.42 -26.49 -24.72
CA ASP A 62 -23.68 -26.81 -24.07
C ASP A 62 -23.80 -28.31 -23.80
N SER A 63 -23.12 -29.13 -24.57
CA SER A 63 -23.19 -30.60 -24.45
C SER A 63 -21.80 -31.24 -24.33
N GLN A 64 -21.74 -32.38 -23.65
CA GLN A 64 -20.55 -33.20 -23.58
C GLN A 64 -20.10 -33.71 -24.96
N GLU A 65 -21.04 -34.05 -25.82
CA GLU A 65 -20.76 -34.57 -27.16
C GLU A 65 -19.97 -33.54 -28.00
N GLU A 66 -20.36 -32.28 -27.94
CA GLU A 66 -19.64 -31.19 -28.64
C GLU A 66 -18.26 -30.98 -28.08
N ALA A 67 -18.13 -30.99 -26.73
CA ALA A 67 -16.85 -30.89 -26.06
C ALA A 67 -15.92 -32.08 -26.42
N ASP A 68 -16.45 -33.31 -26.48
CA ASP A 68 -15.67 -34.50 -26.88
C ASP A 68 -15.18 -34.39 -28.33
N LYS A 69 -15.99 -33.88 -29.26
CA LYS A 69 -15.57 -33.60 -30.66
C LYS A 69 -14.43 -32.59 -30.71
N ALA A 70 -14.53 -31.49 -29.92
CA ALA A 70 -13.48 -30.48 -29.84
C ALA A 70 -12.19 -31.07 -29.23
N ASN A 71 -12.31 -31.84 -28.16
CA ASN A 71 -11.17 -32.52 -27.53
C ASN A 71 -10.45 -33.48 -28.47
N ALA A 72 -11.22 -34.26 -29.29
CA ALA A 72 -10.67 -35.13 -30.31
C ALA A 72 -9.87 -34.34 -31.38
N ALA A 73 -10.43 -33.24 -31.88
CA ALA A 73 -9.77 -32.37 -32.84
C ALA A 73 -8.44 -31.76 -32.28
N LEU A 74 -8.43 -31.41 -31.01
CA LEU A 74 -7.20 -30.93 -30.34
C LEU A 74 -6.17 -32.04 -30.17
N LYS A 75 -6.58 -33.27 -29.89
CA LYS A 75 -5.68 -34.45 -29.84
C LYS A 75 -5.08 -34.79 -31.19
N GLU A 76 -5.77 -34.50 -32.29
CA GLU A 76 -5.26 -34.57 -33.66
C GLU A 76 -4.27 -33.45 -34.02
N GLY A 77 -4.05 -32.51 -33.11
CA GLY A 77 -3.09 -31.43 -33.29
C GLY A 77 -3.65 -30.14 -33.92
N LYS A 78 -4.97 -30.03 -34.05
CA LYS A 78 -5.58 -28.76 -34.52
C LYS A 78 -5.29 -27.62 -33.55
N ASP A 79 -5.17 -26.43 -34.09
CA ASP A 79 -4.96 -25.20 -33.27
C ASP A 79 -6.17 -24.92 -32.37
N PHE A 80 -5.91 -24.53 -31.13
CA PHE A 80 -6.95 -24.32 -30.13
C PHE A 80 -7.95 -23.22 -30.52
N TYR A 81 -7.45 -22.09 -31.07
CA TYR A 81 -8.33 -20.99 -31.51
C TYR A 81 -9.12 -21.35 -32.77
N ALA A 82 -8.55 -22.18 -33.63
CA ALA A 82 -9.27 -22.66 -34.79
C ALA A 82 -10.45 -23.56 -34.39
N VAL A 83 -10.22 -24.49 -33.44
CA VAL A 83 -11.28 -25.34 -32.88
C VAL A 83 -12.32 -24.52 -32.12
N ALA A 84 -11.89 -23.52 -31.33
CA ALA A 84 -12.80 -22.64 -30.60
C ALA A 84 -13.73 -21.88 -31.56
N LYS A 85 -13.21 -21.36 -32.64
CA LYS A 85 -13.98 -20.61 -33.64
C LYS A 85 -14.92 -21.54 -34.42
N GLU A 86 -14.44 -22.75 -34.81
CA GLU A 86 -15.20 -23.69 -35.62
C GLU A 86 -16.32 -24.36 -34.84
N LEU A 87 -16.02 -24.89 -33.64
CA LEU A 87 -16.95 -25.75 -32.88
C LEU A 87 -17.65 -24.98 -31.73
N ALA A 88 -16.94 -24.15 -30.97
CA ALA A 88 -17.53 -23.43 -29.86
C ALA A 88 -18.10 -22.05 -30.27
N LYS A 89 -17.89 -21.62 -31.53
CA LYS A 89 -18.29 -20.27 -32.02
C LYS A 89 -17.73 -19.12 -31.20
N GLN A 90 -16.61 -19.35 -30.53
CA GLN A 90 -15.91 -18.36 -29.71
C GLN A 90 -14.73 -17.75 -30.48
N ASP A 91 -14.58 -16.44 -30.37
CA ASP A 91 -13.44 -15.74 -30.89
C ASP A 91 -12.22 -15.83 -29.98
N ARG A 92 -11.14 -15.18 -30.37
CA ARG A 92 -9.89 -15.23 -29.62
C ARG A 92 -9.98 -14.52 -28.26
N GLU A 93 -10.78 -13.47 -28.14
CA GLU A 93 -10.98 -12.70 -26.94
C GLU A 93 -11.83 -13.49 -25.93
N ALA A 94 -12.96 -14.02 -26.37
CA ALA A 94 -13.83 -14.87 -25.55
C ALA A 94 -13.14 -16.16 -25.07
N THR A 95 -12.15 -16.64 -25.81
CA THR A 95 -11.40 -17.86 -25.48
C THR A 95 -10.29 -17.61 -24.45
N ASN A 96 -9.80 -16.39 -24.29
CA ASN A 96 -8.62 -16.10 -23.47
C ASN A 96 -9.01 -15.56 -22.09
N LEU A 97 -8.84 -16.39 -21.04
CA LEU A 97 -9.03 -15.97 -19.65
C LEU A 97 -7.85 -15.17 -19.09
N GLY A 98 -6.72 -15.13 -19.79
CA GLY A 98 -5.51 -14.52 -19.29
C GLY A 98 -4.83 -15.32 -18.18
N PHE A 99 -4.02 -14.63 -17.36
CA PHE A 99 -3.39 -15.23 -16.19
C PHE A 99 -4.37 -15.27 -15.03
N VAL A 100 -4.74 -16.47 -14.60
CA VAL A 100 -5.63 -16.74 -13.47
C VAL A 100 -4.88 -17.48 -12.36
N SER A 101 -5.21 -17.18 -11.11
CA SER A 101 -4.78 -17.94 -9.94
C SER A 101 -5.76 -19.05 -9.62
N GLN A 102 -5.38 -19.93 -8.70
CA GLN A 102 -6.17 -21.12 -8.36
C GLN A 102 -7.57 -20.77 -7.80
N ASP A 103 -7.68 -19.69 -7.05
CA ASP A 103 -8.91 -19.20 -6.44
C ASP A 103 -9.86 -18.46 -7.41
N MET A 104 -9.38 -18.12 -8.61
CA MET A 104 -10.19 -17.48 -9.65
C MET A 104 -11.00 -18.49 -10.49
N LEU A 105 -10.75 -19.77 -10.35
CA LEU A 105 -11.44 -20.85 -11.07
C LEU A 105 -12.33 -21.66 -10.13
N ILE A 106 -13.43 -22.19 -10.64
CA ILE A 106 -14.24 -23.15 -9.89
C ILE A 106 -13.41 -24.43 -9.60
N ALA A 107 -13.71 -25.11 -8.49
CA ALA A 107 -12.89 -26.17 -7.91
C ALA A 107 -12.43 -27.23 -8.94
N ASP A 108 -13.35 -27.81 -9.73
CA ASP A 108 -13.04 -28.87 -10.67
C ASP A 108 -12.15 -28.37 -11.83
N MET A 109 -12.39 -27.16 -12.33
CA MET A 109 -11.53 -26.55 -13.35
C MET A 109 -10.17 -26.16 -12.79
N SER A 110 -10.14 -25.60 -11.57
CA SER A 110 -8.94 -25.23 -10.87
C SER A 110 -8.02 -26.45 -10.70
N GLU A 111 -8.54 -27.53 -10.16
CA GLU A 111 -7.77 -28.77 -9.97
C GLU A 111 -7.18 -29.29 -11.29
N ALA A 112 -8.00 -29.35 -12.36
CA ALA A 112 -7.56 -29.81 -13.67
C ALA A 112 -6.49 -28.91 -14.27
N VAL A 113 -6.70 -27.57 -14.23
CA VAL A 113 -5.78 -26.58 -14.79
C VAL A 113 -4.46 -26.56 -14.02
N PHE A 114 -4.48 -26.57 -12.68
CA PHE A 114 -3.26 -26.40 -11.87
C PHE A 114 -2.43 -27.68 -11.72
N LYS A 115 -2.97 -28.85 -12.05
CA LYS A 115 -2.19 -30.11 -12.21
C LYS A 115 -1.56 -30.27 -13.61
N ALA A 116 -2.04 -29.51 -14.60
CA ALA A 116 -1.59 -29.63 -15.98
C ALA A 116 -0.22 -28.99 -16.22
N LYS A 117 0.52 -29.49 -17.20
CA LYS A 117 1.78 -28.86 -17.67
C LYS A 117 1.48 -27.75 -18.67
N LYS A 118 2.43 -26.84 -18.85
CA LYS A 118 2.37 -25.85 -19.94
C LYS A 118 2.18 -26.53 -21.28
N GLY A 119 1.24 -26.03 -22.07
CA GLY A 119 0.82 -26.58 -23.36
C GLY A 119 -0.26 -27.66 -23.27
N ALA A 120 -0.54 -28.21 -22.11
CA ALA A 120 -1.54 -29.27 -21.96
C ALA A 120 -2.97 -28.74 -22.14
N VAL A 121 -3.79 -29.60 -22.75
CA VAL A 121 -5.25 -29.45 -22.84
C VAL A 121 -5.88 -30.31 -21.75
N VAL A 122 -6.83 -29.75 -21.02
CA VAL A 122 -7.58 -30.42 -19.95
C VAL A 122 -9.07 -30.30 -20.20
N GLY A 123 -9.79 -31.32 -19.78
CA GLY A 123 -11.24 -31.41 -19.98
C GLY A 123 -11.61 -32.60 -20.88
N PRO A 124 -12.91 -32.76 -21.20
CA PRO A 124 -14.03 -31.90 -20.78
C PRO A 124 -14.28 -31.90 -19.27
N VAL A 125 -14.48 -30.75 -18.67
CA VAL A 125 -14.88 -30.55 -17.26
C VAL A 125 -16.26 -29.91 -17.22
N LYS A 126 -17.19 -30.50 -16.45
CA LYS A 126 -18.56 -29.99 -16.32
C LYS A 126 -18.64 -28.86 -15.29
N SER A 127 -19.42 -27.85 -15.61
CA SER A 127 -19.84 -26.79 -14.66
C SER A 127 -21.32 -26.47 -14.85
N GLU A 128 -21.82 -25.49 -14.09
CA GLU A 128 -23.18 -24.94 -14.29
C GLU A 128 -23.32 -24.22 -15.63
N MET A 129 -22.22 -23.73 -16.21
CA MET A 129 -22.21 -23.00 -17.49
C MET A 129 -22.05 -23.94 -18.71
N GLY A 130 -21.85 -25.23 -18.49
CA GLY A 130 -21.66 -26.22 -19.56
C GLY A 130 -20.38 -27.05 -19.41
N TRP A 131 -19.86 -27.50 -20.56
CA TRP A 131 -18.68 -28.35 -20.65
C TRP A 131 -17.46 -27.53 -21.12
N HIS A 132 -16.41 -27.57 -20.33
CA HIS A 132 -15.22 -26.77 -20.54
C HIS A 132 -14.04 -27.60 -21.05
N ILE A 133 -13.38 -27.08 -22.08
CA ILE A 133 -12.06 -27.53 -22.49
C ILE A 133 -11.10 -26.37 -22.30
N MET A 134 -10.01 -26.59 -21.59
CA MET A 134 -9.04 -25.56 -21.26
C MET A 134 -7.66 -25.97 -21.75
N LYS A 135 -6.83 -24.96 -22.08
CA LYS A 135 -5.42 -25.15 -22.41
C LYS A 135 -4.57 -24.24 -21.55
N VAL A 136 -3.58 -24.80 -20.89
CA VAL A 136 -2.57 -24.01 -20.15
C VAL A 136 -1.53 -23.52 -21.13
N SER A 137 -1.64 -22.26 -21.58
CA SER A 137 -0.74 -21.70 -22.57
C SER A 137 0.59 -21.24 -21.97
N ASP A 138 0.56 -20.77 -20.71
CA ASP A 138 1.76 -20.36 -19.96
C ASP A 138 1.57 -20.56 -18.45
N ILE A 139 2.70 -20.63 -17.72
CA ILE A 139 2.72 -20.77 -16.26
C ILE A 139 3.70 -19.76 -15.69
N LYS A 140 3.23 -18.92 -14.80
CA LYS A 140 4.07 -18.07 -13.96
C LYS A 140 4.10 -18.70 -12.57
N ALA A 141 5.28 -19.18 -12.18
CA ALA A 141 5.46 -19.75 -10.86
C ALA A 141 5.14 -18.71 -9.77
N GLY A 142 4.49 -19.16 -8.73
CA GLY A 142 4.34 -18.38 -7.51
C GLY A 142 5.70 -18.11 -6.88
N SER A 143 5.77 -17.09 -6.09
CA SER A 143 6.96 -16.77 -5.30
C SER A 143 6.57 -16.51 -3.85
N LYS A 144 7.46 -16.92 -2.95
CA LYS A 144 7.35 -16.62 -1.53
C LYS A 144 8.54 -15.78 -1.15
N MET A 145 8.29 -14.65 -0.50
CA MET A 145 9.36 -13.79 -0.01
C MET A 145 10.19 -14.56 1.03
N ASP A 146 11.51 -14.45 0.95
CA ASP A 146 12.41 -15.00 1.96
C ASP A 146 12.05 -14.45 3.35
N LYS A 147 12.09 -15.33 4.38
CA LYS A 147 11.73 -14.97 5.76
C LYS A 147 12.49 -13.75 6.29
N LYS A 148 13.76 -13.60 5.91
CA LYS A 148 14.59 -12.45 6.32
C LYS A 148 14.10 -11.15 5.67
N GLN A 149 13.77 -11.20 4.39
CA GLN A 149 13.22 -10.05 3.67
C GLN A 149 11.83 -9.68 4.18
N ALA A 150 10.95 -10.68 4.39
CA ALA A 150 9.64 -10.48 4.98
C ALA A 150 9.75 -9.84 6.36
N ARG A 151 10.63 -10.36 7.23
CA ARG A 151 10.87 -9.80 8.56
C ARG A 151 11.30 -8.34 8.49
N ALA A 152 12.24 -7.97 7.62
CA ALA A 152 12.70 -6.60 7.49
C ALA A 152 11.58 -5.66 7.06
N LYS A 153 10.74 -6.10 6.10
CA LYS A 153 9.56 -5.34 5.65
C LYS A 153 8.53 -5.17 6.77
N ILE A 154 8.23 -6.25 7.51
CA ILE A 154 7.27 -6.24 8.63
C ILE A 154 7.74 -5.31 9.74
N VAL A 155 9.01 -5.39 10.13
CA VAL A 155 9.58 -4.51 11.15
C VAL A 155 9.43 -3.04 10.73
N SER A 156 9.68 -2.72 9.47
CA SER A 156 9.51 -1.35 8.96
C SER A 156 8.05 -0.90 9.03
N ILE A 157 7.10 -1.76 8.64
CA ILE A 157 5.67 -1.45 8.67
C ILE A 157 5.20 -1.26 10.12
N LEU A 158 5.40 -2.26 10.98
CA LEU A 158 4.91 -2.22 12.37
C LEU A 158 5.51 -1.07 13.19
N LYS A 159 6.80 -0.76 12.97
CA LYS A 159 7.43 0.39 13.64
C LYS A 159 6.81 1.70 13.19
N LYS A 160 6.52 1.82 11.90
CA LYS A 160 5.90 3.02 11.35
C LYS A 160 4.47 3.20 11.88
N ASP A 161 3.67 2.14 11.85
CA ASP A 161 2.29 2.18 12.31
C ASP A 161 2.22 2.52 13.81
N ARG A 162 2.99 1.81 14.65
CA ARG A 162 3.05 2.10 16.10
C ARG A 162 3.61 3.49 16.39
N ALA A 163 4.52 4.01 15.57
CA ALA A 163 5.04 5.36 15.76
C ALA A 163 4.01 6.44 15.43
N TYR A 164 3.13 6.20 14.47
CA TYR A 164 2.00 7.10 14.20
C TYR A 164 0.99 7.10 15.36
N ASP A 165 0.64 5.91 15.88
CA ASP A 165 -0.28 5.78 17.00
C ASP A 165 0.29 6.48 18.25
N GLU A 166 1.57 6.23 18.58
CA GLU A 166 2.25 6.86 19.71
C GLU A 166 2.40 8.38 19.53
N ALA A 167 2.69 8.86 18.32
CA ALA A 167 2.75 10.29 18.02
C ALA A 167 1.38 10.95 18.22
N TYR A 168 0.30 10.29 17.81
CA TYR A 168 -1.06 10.77 18.01
C TYR A 168 -1.43 10.85 19.49
N GLU A 169 -1.12 9.81 20.26
CA GLU A 169 -1.35 9.80 21.72
C GLU A 169 -0.56 10.91 22.44
N ILE A 170 0.72 11.08 22.07
CA ILE A 170 1.56 12.18 22.62
C ILE A 170 0.96 13.54 22.26
N SER A 171 0.52 13.73 21.01
CA SER A 171 -0.12 14.98 20.59
C SER A 171 -1.36 15.28 21.41
N ALA A 172 -2.26 14.33 21.60
CA ALA A 172 -3.46 14.48 22.40
C ALA A 172 -3.14 14.85 23.86
N GLN A 173 -2.14 14.20 24.45
CA GLN A 173 -1.69 14.54 25.81
C GLN A 173 -1.11 15.95 25.91
N ILE A 174 -0.36 16.41 24.89
CA ILE A 174 0.15 17.79 24.83
C ILE A 174 -1.01 18.77 24.75
N GLU A 175 -1.99 18.53 23.90
CA GLU A 175 -3.18 19.39 23.75
C GLU A 175 -3.98 19.49 25.05
N ASP A 176 -4.20 18.37 25.74
CA ASP A 176 -4.88 18.34 27.05
C ASP A 176 -4.15 19.18 28.10
N LYS A 177 -2.81 19.09 28.14
CA LYS A 177 -1.99 19.86 29.07
C LYS A 177 -2.01 21.34 28.77
N ILE A 178 -1.95 21.71 27.48
CA ILE A 178 -2.10 23.11 27.04
C ILE A 178 -3.49 23.62 27.44
N GLY A 179 -4.54 22.85 27.21
CA GLY A 179 -5.91 23.17 27.62
C GLY A 179 -6.07 23.33 29.13
N ALA A 180 -5.27 22.63 29.92
CA ALA A 180 -5.20 22.79 31.38
C ALA A 180 -4.34 23.99 31.83
N GLY A 181 -3.74 24.75 30.90
CA GLY A 181 -2.92 25.94 31.19
C GLY A 181 -1.45 25.66 31.50
N ALA A 182 -0.95 24.45 31.18
CA ALA A 182 0.46 24.12 31.36
C ALA A 182 1.32 24.82 30.31
N GLY A 183 2.49 25.35 30.75
CA GLY A 183 3.45 25.95 29.84
C GLY A 183 4.17 24.93 28.95
N LEU A 184 4.49 25.32 27.72
CA LEU A 184 5.16 24.42 26.74
C LEU A 184 6.47 23.83 27.29
N SER A 185 7.24 24.63 28.07
CA SER A 185 8.48 24.18 28.69
C SER A 185 8.27 23.06 29.73
N ASP A 186 7.18 23.13 30.51
CA ASP A 186 6.88 22.12 31.51
C ASP A 186 6.37 20.82 30.85
N ILE A 187 5.51 20.97 29.83
CA ILE A 187 5.05 19.86 29.01
C ILE A 187 6.25 19.11 28.37
N ALA A 188 7.17 19.88 27.77
CA ALA A 188 8.33 19.28 27.12
C ALA A 188 9.22 18.51 28.08
N LYS A 189 9.43 19.00 29.29
CA LYS A 189 10.19 18.29 30.34
C LYS A 189 9.47 17.02 30.81
N GLU A 190 8.17 17.14 31.08
CA GLU A 190 7.39 16.02 31.58
C GLU A 190 7.28 14.88 30.56
N MET A 191 7.04 15.22 29.30
CA MET A 191 6.88 14.24 28.20
C MET A 191 8.19 13.86 27.52
N ASN A 192 9.32 14.44 27.97
CA ASN A 192 10.64 14.19 27.38
C ASN A 192 10.69 14.45 25.87
N VAL A 193 10.03 15.53 25.43
CA VAL A 193 10.05 16.00 24.04
C VAL A 193 10.87 17.29 23.93
N LYS A 194 11.39 17.55 22.73
CA LYS A 194 12.29 18.69 22.52
C LYS A 194 11.52 19.91 22.04
N ILE A 195 11.81 21.07 22.66
CA ILE A 195 11.37 22.38 22.19
C ILE A 195 12.38 22.92 21.18
N TYR A 196 11.87 23.60 20.19
CA TYR A 196 12.63 24.34 19.20
C TYR A 196 12.16 25.80 19.23
N ASP A 197 13.11 26.72 19.21
CA ASP A 197 12.86 28.14 19.25
C ASP A 197 13.25 28.80 17.94
N VAL A 198 12.39 29.68 17.46
CA VAL A 198 12.58 30.52 16.28
C VAL A 198 12.51 31.98 16.78
N GLN A 199 13.47 32.81 16.40
CA GLN A 199 13.49 34.20 16.76
C GLN A 199 13.30 35.08 15.53
N GLY A 200 12.40 36.06 15.66
CA GLY A 200 12.13 37.04 14.61
C GLY A 200 11.54 36.41 13.35
N LEU A 201 10.56 35.51 13.51
CA LEU A 201 9.79 34.95 12.39
C LEU A 201 8.91 36.07 11.81
N THR A 202 8.96 36.21 10.48
CA THR A 202 8.12 37.14 9.72
C THR A 202 7.06 36.37 8.93
N GLU A 203 5.98 37.02 8.50
CA GLU A 203 4.88 36.40 7.72
C GLU A 203 5.32 35.81 6.39
N ASP A 204 6.48 36.21 5.85
CA ASP A 204 7.07 35.60 4.64
C ASP A 204 7.93 34.35 4.94
N GLY A 205 7.91 33.87 6.18
CA GLY A 205 8.60 32.66 6.61
C GLY A 205 10.11 32.81 6.77
N LYS A 206 10.61 34.03 6.91
CA LYS A 206 12.01 34.32 7.27
C LYS A 206 12.14 34.42 8.78
N ALA A 207 13.32 34.10 9.29
CA ALA A 207 13.63 34.27 10.72
C ALA A 207 15.06 34.77 10.92
N ARG A 208 15.29 35.50 12.00
CA ARG A 208 16.64 35.93 12.40
C ARG A 208 17.48 34.77 12.89
N LYS A 209 16.85 33.81 13.58
CA LYS A 209 17.48 32.60 14.07
C LYS A 209 16.48 31.46 14.01
N GLU A 210 16.86 30.40 13.36
CA GLU A 210 16.03 29.20 13.17
C GLU A 210 16.81 27.91 13.41
N PRO A 211 16.15 26.81 13.85
CA PRO A 211 16.76 25.50 13.91
C PRO A 211 16.91 24.93 12.49
N ALA A 212 18.16 24.69 12.05
CA ALA A 212 18.47 24.26 10.68
C ALA A 212 17.69 23.02 10.23
N ALA A 213 17.39 22.11 11.17
CA ALA A 213 16.63 20.89 10.89
C ALA A 213 15.18 21.14 10.42
N TYR A 214 14.61 22.31 10.71
CA TYR A 214 13.21 22.66 10.47
C TYR A 214 13.01 23.88 9.58
N ALA A 215 14.05 24.33 8.89
CA ALA A 215 13.98 25.47 7.99
C ALA A 215 12.91 25.33 6.89
N ALA A 216 12.59 24.10 6.48
CA ALA A 216 11.51 23.83 5.52
C ALA A 216 10.12 24.01 6.15
N LEU A 217 9.94 23.63 7.43
CA LEU A 217 8.69 23.80 8.17
C LEU A 217 8.32 25.27 8.30
N LEU A 218 9.30 26.12 8.59
CA LEU A 218 9.11 27.58 8.75
C LEU A 218 8.67 28.28 7.47
N LYS A 219 8.78 27.61 6.33
CA LYS A 219 8.32 28.12 5.02
C LYS A 219 6.95 27.56 4.64
N SER A 220 6.34 26.69 5.46
CA SER A 220 4.99 26.22 5.21
C SER A 220 3.97 27.30 5.63
N ASN A 221 3.00 27.54 4.78
CA ASN A 221 1.95 28.50 5.08
C ASN A 221 1.22 28.14 6.36
N ASP A 222 0.92 26.85 6.59
CA ASP A 222 0.22 26.40 7.79
C ASP A 222 0.95 26.76 9.09
N PHE A 223 2.29 26.66 9.10
CA PHE A 223 3.09 27.02 10.28
C PHE A 223 3.09 28.52 10.51
N VAL A 224 3.34 29.30 9.44
CA VAL A 224 3.37 30.78 9.51
C VAL A 224 2.01 31.33 9.88
N ASP A 225 0.93 30.88 9.20
CA ASP A 225 -0.44 31.31 9.48
C ASP A 225 -0.83 31.00 10.92
N THR A 226 -0.46 29.81 11.42
CA THR A 226 -0.69 29.46 12.83
C THR A 226 0.08 30.38 13.77
N ALA A 227 1.37 30.62 13.50
CA ALA A 227 2.21 31.48 14.32
C ALA A 227 1.68 32.94 14.40
N PHE A 228 1.03 33.42 13.34
CA PHE A 228 0.47 34.80 13.28
C PHE A 228 -1.04 34.88 13.58
N SER A 229 -1.75 33.77 13.74
CA SER A 229 -3.18 33.72 14.07
C SER A 229 -3.49 34.09 15.51
N TYR A 230 -2.54 33.92 16.41
CA TYR A 230 -2.72 34.25 17.84
C TYR A 230 -2.38 35.70 18.10
N ASN A 231 -3.29 36.42 18.76
CA ASN A 231 -3.00 37.75 19.30
C ASN A 231 -2.06 37.58 20.50
N VAL A 232 -0.91 38.25 20.46
CA VAL A 232 0.09 38.27 21.53
C VAL A 232 -0.25 39.39 22.51
#